data_305c4615d4a441b7dee6aa6759b71002
#
_entry.id   305c4615d4a441b7dee6aa6759b71002
#
_cell.length_a   1.000
_cell.length_b   1.000
_cell.length_c   1.000
_cell.angle_alpha   90.00
_cell.angle_beta   90.00
_cell.angle_gamma   90.00
#
_symmetry.space_group_name_H-M   'P 1'
#
loop_
_entity.id
_entity.type
_entity.pdbx_description
1 polymer ?
#
loop_
_entity_poly.entity_id
_entity_poly.type
_entity_poly.pdbx_seq_one_letter_code
_entity_poly.pdbx_strand_id
1 'polypeptide(L)'
;MTSNYKNKSELYLDAADTLVKLQQGQYAVVPHSAYYSCLLYMEHVCYVVNRKTEKEIRPIINDKQINLHVGLSSFIEKELGKSTKPNSNKDVNDFSKKYTDLKKLRVKADYKNESISWNDSQKAFQLANDILDILKRN
;
A
#
# COMPACT_ATOMS: atom_id res chain seq x y z
N MET A 1 -3.56 21.49 -6.11
CA MET A 1 -2.21 21.21 -5.59
C MET A 1 -1.73 19.86 -6.12
N THR A 2 -0.56 19.81 -6.70
CA THR A 2 0.03 18.57 -7.20
C THR A 2 0.64 17.80 -6.03
N SER A 3 0.27 16.52 -5.90
CA SER A 3 0.79 15.68 -4.84
C SER A 3 1.97 14.84 -5.36
N ASN A 4 3.15 15.03 -4.79
CA ASN A 4 4.31 14.19 -5.10
C ASN A 4 4.11 12.75 -4.66
N TYR A 5 3.38 12.52 -3.59
CA TYR A 5 3.03 11.17 -3.14
C TYR A 5 2.22 10.42 -4.19
N LYS A 6 1.18 11.08 -4.72
CA LYS A 6 0.35 10.50 -5.77
C LYS A 6 1.15 10.21 -7.03
N ASN A 7 1.96 11.17 -7.47
CA ASN A 7 2.80 11.03 -8.66
C ASN A 7 3.79 9.87 -8.51
N LYS A 8 4.46 9.77 -7.35
CA LYS A 8 5.39 8.67 -7.07
C LYS A 8 4.67 7.32 -6.97
N SER A 9 3.46 7.31 -6.42
CA SER A 9 2.64 6.09 -6.38
C SER A 9 2.41 5.55 -7.79
N GLU A 10 2.04 6.42 -8.73
CA GLU A 10 1.82 6.05 -10.12
C GLU A 10 3.10 5.53 -10.79
N LEU A 11 4.24 6.18 -10.53
CA LEU A 11 5.54 5.74 -11.06
C LEU A 11 5.93 4.35 -10.54
N TYR A 12 5.73 4.08 -9.26
CA TYR A 12 6.03 2.76 -8.70
C TYR A 12 5.09 1.68 -9.25
N LEU A 13 3.82 2.01 -9.48
CA LEU A 13 2.88 1.07 -10.09
C LEU A 13 3.27 0.76 -11.53
N ASP A 14 3.67 1.77 -12.30
CA ASP A 14 4.14 1.61 -13.67
C ASP A 14 5.39 0.73 -13.71
N ALA A 15 6.32 0.93 -12.76
CA ALA A 15 7.51 0.09 -12.64
C ALA A 15 7.14 -1.38 -12.37
N ALA A 16 6.21 -1.62 -11.46
CA ALA A 16 5.74 -2.97 -11.16
C ALA A 16 5.09 -3.62 -12.38
N ASP A 17 4.27 -2.88 -13.11
CA ASP A 17 3.61 -3.34 -14.33
C ASP A 17 4.64 -3.75 -15.40
N THR A 18 5.63 -2.90 -15.63
CA THR A 18 6.70 -3.17 -16.58
C THR A 18 7.48 -4.43 -16.20
N LEU A 19 7.87 -4.55 -14.94
CA LEU A 19 8.70 -5.66 -14.45
C LEU A 19 7.96 -6.98 -14.49
N VAL A 20 6.66 -7.00 -14.15
CA VAL A 20 5.87 -8.24 -14.16
C VAL A 20 5.69 -8.77 -15.59
N LYS A 21 5.66 -7.88 -16.58
CA LYS A 21 5.52 -8.26 -18.00
C LYS A 21 6.79 -8.79 -18.64
N LEU A 22 7.95 -8.45 -18.08
CA LEU A 22 9.24 -8.85 -18.67
C LEU A 22 9.52 -10.34 -18.59
N GLN A 23 8.98 -11.05 -17.63
CA GLN A 23 9.15 -12.51 -17.45
C GLN A 23 10.62 -12.97 -17.44
N GLN A 24 11.55 -12.12 -16.99
CA GLN A 24 13.00 -12.38 -17.09
C GLN A 24 13.74 -12.39 -15.76
N GLY A 25 13.11 -12.91 -14.70
CA GLY A 25 13.81 -13.17 -13.45
C GLY A 25 13.97 -11.99 -12.50
N GLN A 26 13.33 -10.84 -12.77
CA GLN A 26 13.37 -9.67 -11.87
C GLN A 26 12.14 -9.61 -10.97
N TYR A 27 11.62 -10.76 -10.58
CA TYR A 27 10.35 -10.88 -9.88
C TYR A 27 10.39 -10.31 -8.47
N ALA A 28 11.55 -10.35 -7.81
CA ALA A 28 11.68 -9.83 -6.44
C ALA A 28 11.44 -8.32 -6.34
N VAL A 29 11.68 -7.57 -7.41
CA VAL A 29 11.49 -6.11 -7.43
C VAL A 29 10.01 -5.73 -7.54
N VAL A 30 9.17 -6.62 -8.08
CA VAL A 30 7.74 -6.34 -8.27
C VAL A 30 7.00 -6.17 -6.94
N PRO A 31 7.12 -7.06 -5.94
CA PRO A 31 6.47 -6.84 -4.65
C PRO A 31 6.93 -5.55 -3.96
N HIS A 32 8.20 -5.22 -4.05
CA HIS A 32 8.74 -3.97 -3.51
C HIS A 32 8.06 -2.75 -4.15
N SER A 33 8.05 -2.68 -5.47
CA SER A 33 7.47 -1.55 -6.20
C SER A 33 5.96 -1.46 -6.00
N ALA A 34 5.26 -2.60 -6.04
CA ALA A 34 3.82 -2.68 -5.81
C ALA A 34 3.45 -2.19 -4.41
N TYR A 35 4.18 -2.64 -3.40
CA TYR A 35 3.95 -2.22 -2.01
C TYR A 35 4.16 -0.72 -1.83
N TYR A 36 5.26 -0.18 -2.35
CA TYR A 36 5.55 1.26 -2.21
C TYR A 36 4.57 2.12 -3.00
N SER A 37 4.04 1.65 -4.12
CA SER A 37 2.95 2.33 -4.81
C SER A 37 1.75 2.56 -3.88
N CYS A 38 1.35 1.52 -3.16
CA CYS A 38 0.25 1.61 -2.18
C CYS A 38 0.60 2.53 -1.01
N LEU A 39 1.79 2.37 -0.44
CA LEU A 39 2.23 3.17 0.70
C LEU A 39 2.23 4.65 0.37
N LEU A 40 2.75 5.02 -0.79
CA LEU A 40 2.78 6.42 -1.23
C LEU A 40 1.39 6.98 -1.47
N TYR A 41 0.47 6.18 -2.01
CA TYR A 41 -0.92 6.62 -2.16
C TYR A 41 -1.60 6.80 -0.78
N MET A 42 -1.31 5.92 0.17
CA MET A 42 -1.79 6.07 1.54
C MET A 42 -1.26 7.37 2.18
N GLU A 43 0.01 7.71 1.94
CA GLU A 43 0.57 8.98 2.37
C GLU A 43 -0.15 10.17 1.72
N HIS A 44 -0.47 10.06 0.44
CA HIS A 44 -1.27 11.06 -0.26
C HIS A 44 -2.65 11.25 0.42
N VAL A 45 -3.35 10.16 0.72
CA VAL A 45 -4.65 10.22 1.38
C VAL A 45 -4.54 10.85 2.77
N CYS A 46 -3.56 10.43 3.55
CA CYS A 46 -3.39 10.94 4.92
C CYS A 46 -2.95 12.41 4.97
N TYR A 47 -1.87 12.73 4.26
CA TYR A 47 -1.24 14.05 4.41
C TYR A 47 -1.82 15.12 3.50
N VAL A 48 -2.24 14.75 2.30
CA VAL A 48 -2.73 15.73 1.31
C VAL A 48 -4.25 15.83 1.35
N VAL A 49 -4.96 14.73 1.20
CA VAL A 49 -6.42 14.73 1.16
C VAL A 49 -7.01 15.06 2.52
N ASN A 50 -6.55 14.41 3.58
CA ASN A 50 -7.06 14.58 4.94
C ASN A 50 -6.28 15.61 5.75
N ARG A 51 -5.22 16.17 5.21
CA ARG A 51 -4.39 17.21 5.82
C ARG A 51 -3.88 16.85 7.21
N LYS A 52 -3.57 15.58 7.44
CA LYS A 52 -3.00 15.11 8.70
C LYS A 52 -1.50 15.40 8.74
N THR A 53 -0.98 15.60 9.95
CA THR A 53 0.46 15.72 10.17
C THR A 53 1.07 14.35 10.42
N GLU A 54 2.38 14.23 10.27
CA GLU A 54 3.08 12.99 10.62
C GLU A 54 2.85 12.61 12.08
N LYS A 55 2.83 13.59 12.98
CA LYS A 55 2.58 13.37 14.41
C LYS A 55 1.19 12.78 14.67
N GLU A 56 0.18 13.21 13.91
CA GLU A 56 -1.17 12.67 14.02
C GLU A 56 -1.25 11.23 13.51
N ILE A 57 -0.50 10.92 12.44
CA ILE A 57 -0.45 9.57 11.86
C ILE A 57 0.42 8.64 12.69
N ARG A 58 1.50 9.17 13.28
CA ARG A 58 2.46 8.40 14.09
C ARG A 58 2.53 8.96 15.50
N PRO A 59 1.45 8.82 16.29
CA PRO A 59 1.48 9.32 17.67
C PRO A 59 2.49 8.54 18.52
N ILE A 60 2.94 9.19 19.60
CA ILE A 60 3.80 8.55 20.58
C ILE A 60 2.92 7.77 21.56
N ILE A 61 3.14 6.47 21.66
CA ILE A 61 2.43 5.57 22.57
C ILE A 61 3.48 4.86 23.43
N ASN A 62 3.35 4.97 24.76
CA ASN A 62 4.30 4.39 25.71
C ASN A 62 5.76 4.81 25.41
N ASP A 63 5.98 6.11 25.22
CA ASP A 63 7.27 6.73 24.93
C ASP A 63 7.89 6.31 23.59
N LYS A 64 7.15 5.64 22.72
CA LYS A 64 7.62 5.21 21.39
C LYS A 64 6.71 5.73 20.30
N GLN A 65 7.32 6.24 19.23
CA GLN A 65 6.60 6.57 18.02
C GLN A 65 6.24 5.28 17.27
N ILE A 66 4.99 5.16 16.86
CA ILE A 66 4.56 3.98 16.10
C ILE A 66 5.20 3.96 14.71
N ASN A 67 5.30 2.78 14.12
CA ASN A 67 5.82 2.60 12.77
C ASN A 67 4.93 3.33 11.76
N LEU A 68 5.55 3.99 10.78
CA LEU A 68 4.82 4.73 9.73
C LEU A 68 3.81 3.86 8.99
N HIS A 69 4.22 2.65 8.63
CA HIS A 69 3.33 1.74 7.89
C HIS A 69 2.10 1.36 8.72
N VAL A 70 2.27 1.13 10.01
CA VAL A 70 1.17 0.88 10.95
C VAL A 70 0.28 2.11 11.07
N GLY A 71 0.87 3.28 11.23
CA GLY A 71 0.13 4.53 11.36
C GLY A 71 -0.75 4.82 10.14
N LEU A 72 -0.18 4.68 8.96
CA LEU A 72 -0.91 4.92 7.71
C LEU A 72 -2.05 3.93 7.53
N SER A 73 -1.79 2.64 7.68
CA SER A 73 -2.83 1.62 7.50
C SER A 73 -3.96 1.75 8.53
N SER A 74 -3.62 2.05 9.79
CA SER A 74 -4.62 2.27 10.84
C SER A 74 -5.52 3.46 10.53
N PHE A 75 -4.94 4.56 10.05
CA PHE A 75 -5.72 5.73 9.66
C PHE A 75 -6.68 5.40 8.51
N ILE A 76 -6.17 4.74 7.48
CA ILE A 76 -6.98 4.35 6.31
C ILE A 76 -8.15 3.44 6.75
N GLU A 77 -7.89 2.44 7.59
CA GLU A 77 -8.94 1.54 8.08
C GLU A 77 -10.03 2.30 8.82
N LYS A 78 -9.67 3.26 9.67
CA LYS A 78 -10.64 4.11 10.37
C LYS A 78 -11.46 4.96 9.41
N GLU A 79 -10.82 5.57 8.43
CA GLU A 79 -11.52 6.41 7.45
C GLU A 79 -12.49 5.60 6.59
N LEU A 80 -12.08 4.42 6.15
CA LEU A 80 -12.97 3.52 5.41
C LEU A 80 -14.15 3.08 6.26
N GLY A 81 -13.93 2.80 7.54
CA GLY A 81 -14.97 2.39 8.47
C GLY A 81 -15.99 3.48 8.81
N LYS A 82 -15.62 4.76 8.67
CA LYS A 82 -16.53 5.89 8.90
C LYS A 82 -17.48 6.16 7.73
N SER A 83 -17.18 5.60 6.55
CA SER A 83 -17.99 5.84 5.36
C SER A 83 -19.41 5.30 5.55
N THR A 84 -20.40 6.06 5.08
CA THR A 84 -21.79 5.64 5.04
C THR A 84 -22.15 4.89 3.76
N LYS A 85 -21.15 4.67 2.89
CA LYS A 85 -21.36 3.93 1.64
C LYS A 85 -21.73 2.47 1.93
N PRO A 86 -22.59 1.84 1.06
CA PRO A 86 -23.06 0.46 1.31
C PRO A 86 -21.95 -0.58 1.45
N ASN A 87 -20.82 -0.40 0.79
CA ASN A 87 -19.70 -1.35 0.79
C ASN A 87 -18.60 -1.03 1.80
N SER A 88 -18.83 -0.11 2.74
CA SER A 88 -17.83 0.35 3.68
C SER A 88 -17.17 -0.80 4.46
N ASN A 89 -17.96 -1.71 5.04
CA ASN A 89 -17.42 -2.85 5.80
C ASN A 89 -16.61 -3.80 4.92
N LYS A 90 -17.07 -4.04 3.70
CA LYS A 90 -16.34 -4.86 2.74
C LYS A 90 -15.02 -4.20 2.37
N ASP A 91 -15.01 -2.90 2.12
CA ASP A 91 -13.81 -2.15 1.76
C ASP A 91 -12.77 -2.18 2.87
N VAL A 92 -13.17 -2.02 4.14
CA VAL A 92 -12.25 -2.13 5.29
C VAL A 92 -11.60 -3.52 5.32
N ASN A 93 -12.42 -4.58 5.23
CA ASN A 93 -11.93 -5.94 5.31
C ASN A 93 -11.03 -6.30 4.13
N ASP A 94 -11.42 -5.92 2.92
CA ASP A 94 -10.63 -6.15 1.71
C ASP A 94 -9.29 -5.40 1.78
N PHE A 95 -9.31 -4.14 2.17
CA PHE A 95 -8.09 -3.36 2.34
C PHE A 95 -7.14 -4.03 3.35
N SER A 96 -7.63 -4.33 4.53
CA SER A 96 -6.82 -4.92 5.60
C SER A 96 -6.17 -6.24 5.17
N LYS A 97 -6.95 -7.12 4.55
CA LYS A 97 -6.45 -8.42 4.10
C LYS A 97 -5.44 -8.27 2.97
N LYS A 98 -5.78 -7.50 1.95
CA LYS A 98 -4.92 -7.33 0.78
C LYS A 98 -3.64 -6.60 1.11
N TYR A 99 -3.71 -5.58 1.96
CA TYR A 99 -2.52 -4.88 2.44
C TYR A 99 -1.59 -5.82 3.22
N THR A 100 -2.15 -6.65 4.11
CA THR A 100 -1.37 -7.63 4.88
C THR A 100 -0.70 -8.63 3.95
N ASP A 101 -1.42 -9.15 2.95
CA ASP A 101 -0.87 -10.12 2.00
C ASP A 101 0.24 -9.50 1.15
N LEU A 102 0.04 -8.26 0.68
CA LEU A 102 1.06 -7.54 -0.09
C LEU A 102 2.31 -7.27 0.76
N LYS A 103 2.13 -6.88 2.00
CA LYS A 103 3.24 -6.65 2.93
C LYS A 103 4.05 -7.93 3.14
N LYS A 104 3.41 -9.08 3.26
CA LYS A 104 4.11 -10.37 3.38
C LYS A 104 4.96 -10.68 2.15
N LEU A 105 4.44 -10.43 0.95
CA LEU A 105 5.20 -10.63 -0.29
C LEU A 105 6.39 -9.68 -0.38
N ARG A 106 6.21 -8.42 0.01
CA ARG A 106 7.30 -7.44 0.06
C ARG A 106 8.39 -7.84 1.06
N VAL A 107 8.01 -8.29 2.25
CA VAL A 107 8.97 -8.76 3.26
C VAL A 107 9.73 -9.99 2.75
N LYS A 108 9.04 -10.93 2.11
CA LYS A 108 9.66 -12.09 1.48
C LYS A 108 10.68 -11.67 0.42
N ALA A 109 10.31 -10.71 -0.43
CA ALA A 109 11.15 -10.22 -1.52
C ALA A 109 12.39 -9.46 -1.03
N ASP A 110 12.24 -8.61 0.00
CA ASP A 110 13.29 -7.69 0.44
C ASP A 110 14.18 -8.27 1.53
N TYR A 111 13.64 -9.10 2.42
CA TYR A 111 14.32 -9.47 3.67
C TYR A 111 14.50 -10.98 3.89
N LYS A 112 13.88 -11.83 3.09
CA LYS A 112 13.99 -13.28 3.25
C LYS A 112 14.94 -13.87 2.21
N ASN A 113 15.66 -14.89 2.61
CA ASN A 113 16.48 -15.66 1.69
C ASN A 113 15.59 -16.69 0.95
N GLU A 114 14.60 -16.18 0.23
CA GLU A 114 13.62 -16.97 -0.50
C GLU A 114 13.43 -16.40 -1.89
N SER A 115 13.19 -17.27 -2.86
CA SER A 115 12.91 -16.84 -4.23
C SER A 115 11.48 -16.30 -4.36
N ILE A 116 11.33 -15.27 -5.19
CA ILE A 116 10.03 -14.78 -5.61
C ILE A 116 9.72 -15.36 -6.98
N SER A 117 8.60 -16.09 -7.06
CA SER A 117 8.13 -16.65 -8.32
C SER A 117 7.42 -15.59 -9.16
N TRP A 118 7.24 -15.91 -10.44
CA TRP A 118 6.41 -15.07 -11.31
C TRP A 118 4.97 -14.97 -10.78
N ASN A 119 4.41 -16.07 -10.25
CA ASN A 119 3.08 -16.05 -9.63
C ASN A 119 3.02 -15.09 -8.43
N ASP A 120 4.04 -15.09 -7.58
CA ASP A 120 4.15 -14.14 -6.46
C ASP A 120 4.16 -12.69 -6.96
N SER A 121 4.91 -12.42 -8.02
CA SER A 121 5.02 -11.07 -8.58
C SER A 121 3.69 -10.61 -9.19
N GLN A 122 3.00 -11.49 -9.92
CA GLN A 122 1.67 -11.18 -10.45
C GLN A 122 0.67 -10.92 -9.33
N LYS A 123 0.70 -11.74 -8.28
CA LYS A 123 -0.18 -11.59 -7.13
C LYS A 123 0.07 -10.24 -6.43
N ALA A 124 1.34 -9.86 -6.24
CA ALA A 124 1.69 -8.59 -5.64
C ALA A 124 1.17 -7.42 -6.46
N PHE A 125 1.34 -7.47 -7.77
CA PHE A 125 0.84 -6.42 -8.67
C PHE A 125 -0.70 -6.31 -8.62
N GLN A 126 -1.40 -7.45 -8.64
CA GLN A 126 -2.86 -7.48 -8.56
C GLN A 126 -3.36 -6.95 -7.21
N LEU A 127 -2.72 -7.33 -6.11
CA LEU A 127 -3.05 -6.81 -4.78
C LEU A 127 -2.90 -5.30 -4.72
N ALA A 128 -1.83 -4.76 -5.30
CA ALA A 128 -1.63 -3.32 -5.35
C ALA A 128 -2.73 -2.61 -6.12
N ASN A 129 -3.12 -3.11 -7.28
CA ASN A 129 -4.21 -2.55 -8.06
C ASN A 129 -5.53 -2.57 -7.28
N ASP A 130 -5.84 -3.67 -6.61
CA ASP A 130 -7.06 -3.79 -5.81
C ASP A 130 -7.07 -2.80 -4.65
N ILE A 131 -5.94 -2.65 -3.94
CA ILE A 131 -5.80 -1.69 -2.85
C ILE A 131 -5.99 -0.26 -3.36
N LEU A 132 -5.32 0.09 -4.46
CA LEU A 132 -5.42 1.43 -5.04
C LEU A 132 -6.84 1.73 -5.50
N ASP A 133 -7.56 0.75 -6.05
CA ASP A 133 -8.95 0.92 -6.44
C ASP A 133 -9.83 1.24 -5.22
N ILE A 134 -9.63 0.54 -4.11
CA ILE A 134 -10.35 0.81 -2.86
C ILE A 134 -10.07 2.24 -2.39
N LEU A 135 -8.80 2.66 -2.37
CA LEU A 135 -8.42 3.99 -1.90
C LEU A 135 -8.96 5.10 -2.80
N LYS A 136 -8.94 4.89 -4.10
CA LYS A 136 -9.37 5.90 -5.08
C LYS A 136 -10.88 6.11 -5.12
N ARG A 137 -11.69 5.07 -4.85
CA ARG A 137 -13.16 5.20 -4.85
C ARG A 137 -13.74 5.69 -3.52
N ASN A 138 -12.93 5.79 -2.51
CA ASN A 138 -13.31 6.31 -1.20
C ASN A 138 -12.61 7.65 -0.94
#